data_799b3f770c1fe753521a05d2d909fcad
#
_entry.id   799b3f770c1fe753521a05d2d909fcad
#
_cell.length_a   1.000
_cell.length_b   1.000
_cell.length_c   1.000
_cell.angle_alpha   90.00
_cell.angle_beta   90.00
_cell.angle_gamma   90.00
#
_symmetry.space_group_name_H-M   'P 1'
#
loop_
_entity.id
_entity.type
_entity.pdbx_description
1 polymer ?
#
loop_
_entity_poly.entity_id
_entity_poly.type
_entity_poly.pdbx_seq_one_letter_code
_entity_poly.pdbx_strand_id
1 'polypeptide(L)'
;MAEPLPLTAHAKLPDQITAMEREGYVYFPGLIDAGQVAELREAMDGLEPLEQSFDRNQTADSGAGFINKPVNNTFNRHPLFLSYLDMPGVIELVEAVHGEDCHVIGMTAWLTGPGRPDQGLHTDWQPLTLPQDVMADPRVKIPVFITTAHFYLDDMSEELGPTNFVPGSHLSGRPPDGDETWQGVGEQSIMCKAGDVVLFRCEVWHRGTANRSEQTRYLLQVHYAKRMITQKFPPYLNRFQFDPEILERATPRQLRLLGDHKPSNYD
;
A
#
# COMPACT_ATOMS: atom_id res chain seq x y z
N MET A 1 -22.58 -6.20 -7.77
CA MET A 1 -21.64 -5.10 -7.48
C MET A 1 -21.36 -5.14 -6.00
N ALA A 2 -20.09 -4.93 -5.60
CA ALA A 2 -19.74 -4.87 -4.19
C ALA A 2 -20.37 -3.61 -3.53
N GLU A 3 -20.74 -3.72 -2.25
CA GLU A 3 -21.25 -2.56 -1.52
C GLU A 3 -20.12 -1.54 -1.27
N PRO A 4 -20.44 -0.23 -1.21
CA PRO A 4 -19.44 0.76 -0.84
C PRO A 4 -18.92 0.55 0.58
N LEU A 5 -17.60 0.59 0.75
CA LEU A 5 -16.97 0.52 2.07
C LEU A 5 -17.32 1.77 2.88
N PRO A 6 -17.83 1.65 4.11
CA PRO A 6 -18.07 2.80 4.96
C PRO A 6 -16.76 3.41 5.43
N LEU A 7 -16.28 4.44 4.72
CA LEU A 7 -15.04 5.14 5.03
C LEU A 7 -15.26 6.13 6.18
N THR A 8 -14.92 5.70 7.39
CA THR A 8 -15.02 6.55 8.58
C THR A 8 -13.66 7.16 8.89
N ALA A 9 -13.59 8.49 8.91
CA ALA A 9 -12.39 9.19 9.31
C ALA A 9 -12.20 9.16 10.84
N HIS A 10 -11.00 8.84 11.28
CA HIS A 10 -10.60 8.84 12.69
C HIS A 10 -9.53 9.91 12.92
N ALA A 11 -9.90 10.98 13.62
CA ALA A 11 -8.98 12.12 13.84
C ALA A 11 -7.91 11.85 14.90
N LYS A 12 -8.12 10.86 15.79
CA LYS A 12 -7.22 10.58 16.91
C LYS A 12 -6.50 9.26 16.71
N LEU A 13 -5.20 9.25 17.00
CA LEU A 13 -4.36 8.07 16.88
C LEU A 13 -4.90 6.82 17.61
N PRO A 14 -5.43 6.88 18.85
CA PRO A 14 -6.01 5.70 19.51
C PRO A 14 -7.20 5.10 18.75
N ASP A 15 -8.05 5.94 18.15
CA ASP A 15 -9.21 5.50 17.36
C ASP A 15 -8.74 4.85 16.05
N GLN A 16 -7.68 5.39 15.44
CA GLN A 16 -7.04 4.83 14.25
C GLN A 16 -6.42 3.45 14.53
N ILE A 17 -5.74 3.29 15.66
CA ILE A 17 -5.20 1.99 16.10
C ILE A 17 -6.34 0.98 16.29
N THR A 18 -7.43 1.39 16.94
CA THR A 18 -8.61 0.54 17.14
C THR A 18 -9.25 0.11 15.82
N ALA A 19 -9.38 1.03 14.86
CA ALA A 19 -9.90 0.71 13.52
C ALA A 19 -8.97 -0.25 12.78
N MET A 20 -7.65 -0.05 12.84
CA MET A 20 -6.65 -0.95 12.27
C MET A 20 -6.73 -2.37 12.86
N GLU A 21 -6.99 -2.49 14.17
CA GLU A 21 -7.14 -3.79 14.84
C GLU A 21 -8.45 -4.50 14.48
N ARG A 22 -9.56 -3.75 14.35
CA ARG A 22 -10.90 -4.29 14.14
C ARG A 22 -11.22 -4.51 12.67
N GLU A 23 -10.95 -3.49 11.83
CA GLU A 23 -11.35 -3.46 10.44
C GLU A 23 -10.22 -3.83 9.50
N GLY A 24 -8.96 -3.63 9.94
CA GLY A 24 -7.75 -3.89 9.19
C GLY A 24 -7.32 -2.72 8.30
N TYR A 25 -8.01 -1.58 8.35
CA TYR A 25 -7.69 -0.39 7.58
C TYR A 25 -8.06 0.90 8.32
N VAL A 26 -7.46 2.02 7.89
CA VAL A 26 -7.78 3.38 8.35
C VAL A 26 -7.86 4.31 7.16
N TYR A 27 -8.88 5.16 7.14
CA TYR A 27 -9.13 6.13 6.09
C TYR A 27 -8.75 7.55 6.52
N PHE A 28 -8.05 8.26 5.63
CA PHE A 28 -7.61 9.64 5.79
C PHE A 28 -8.16 10.47 4.64
N PRO A 29 -9.26 11.24 4.85
CA PRO A 29 -9.86 12.05 3.81
C PRO A 29 -9.00 13.28 3.49
N GLY A 30 -8.83 13.58 2.19
CA GLY A 30 -8.21 14.81 1.71
C GLY A 30 -6.83 15.10 2.31
N LEU A 31 -6.02 14.06 2.51
CA LEU A 31 -4.71 14.18 3.16
C LEU A 31 -3.71 14.95 2.31
N ILE A 32 -3.82 14.83 0.99
CA ILE A 32 -3.04 15.61 0.04
C ILE A 32 -3.96 16.49 -0.78
N ASP A 33 -3.53 17.70 -1.06
CA ASP A 33 -4.32 18.68 -1.78
C ASP A 33 -4.28 18.47 -3.32
N ALA A 34 -5.11 19.21 -4.04
CA ALA A 34 -5.20 19.08 -5.50
C ALA A 34 -3.90 19.43 -6.23
N GLY A 35 -3.09 20.33 -5.67
CA GLY A 35 -1.77 20.67 -6.21
C GLY A 35 -0.80 19.50 -6.10
N GLN A 36 -0.74 18.88 -4.92
CA GLN A 36 0.07 17.69 -4.66
C GLN A 36 -0.38 16.49 -5.53
N VAL A 37 -1.69 16.31 -5.72
CA VAL A 37 -2.23 15.29 -6.63
C VAL A 37 -1.74 15.53 -8.06
N ALA A 38 -1.80 16.77 -8.55
CA ALA A 38 -1.36 17.11 -9.90
C ALA A 38 0.16 16.88 -10.09
N GLU A 39 0.98 17.32 -9.12
CA GLU A 39 2.43 17.10 -9.13
C GLU A 39 2.79 15.62 -9.13
N LEU A 40 2.09 14.81 -8.31
CA LEU A 40 2.31 13.35 -8.28
C LEU A 40 1.98 12.70 -9.62
N ARG A 41 0.85 13.06 -10.23
CA ARG A 41 0.46 12.52 -11.54
C ARG A 41 1.49 12.86 -12.61
N GLU A 42 1.94 14.11 -12.66
CA GLU A 42 2.98 14.56 -13.60
C GLU A 42 4.29 13.78 -13.38
N ALA A 43 4.73 13.64 -12.12
CA ALA A 43 5.91 12.85 -11.80
C ALA A 43 5.75 11.38 -12.19
N MET A 44 4.58 10.76 -11.97
CA MET A 44 4.30 9.38 -12.35
C MET A 44 4.28 9.17 -13.86
N ASP A 45 3.77 10.13 -14.63
CA ASP A 45 3.78 10.09 -16.11
C ASP A 45 5.21 10.13 -16.65
N GLY A 46 6.09 10.88 -15.99
CA GLY A 46 7.51 10.99 -16.32
C GLY A 46 8.37 9.77 -15.94
N LEU A 47 7.84 8.81 -15.17
CA LEU A 47 8.61 7.63 -14.79
C LEU A 47 8.79 6.67 -15.96
N GLU A 48 10.02 6.48 -16.37
CA GLU A 48 10.35 5.46 -17.36
C GLU A 48 10.39 4.06 -16.71
N PRO A 49 9.89 3.00 -17.37
CA PRO A 49 10.05 1.64 -16.92
C PRO A 49 11.55 1.28 -16.76
N LEU A 50 11.89 0.53 -15.71
CA LEU A 50 13.25 -0.01 -15.58
C LEU A 50 13.42 -1.17 -16.56
N GLU A 51 14.41 -1.09 -17.44
CA GLU A 51 14.77 -2.19 -18.36
C GLU A 51 15.43 -3.40 -17.68
N GLN A 52 15.39 -3.48 -16.35
CA GLN A 52 16.16 -4.47 -15.62
C GLN A 52 15.30 -5.68 -15.26
N SER A 53 15.84 -6.84 -15.56
CA SER A 53 15.19 -8.17 -15.45
C SER A 53 14.73 -8.60 -14.04
N PHE A 54 15.09 -7.87 -13.00
CA PHE A 54 14.63 -8.14 -11.65
C PHE A 54 13.30 -7.45 -11.31
N ASP A 55 12.86 -6.53 -12.12
CA ASP A 55 11.56 -5.88 -11.95
C ASP A 55 10.50 -6.69 -12.73
N ARG A 56 10.13 -7.84 -12.17
CA ARG A 56 9.24 -8.81 -12.79
C ARG A 56 7.85 -8.27 -13.11
N ASN A 57 7.49 -7.11 -12.57
CA ASN A 57 6.16 -6.51 -12.71
C ASN A 57 6.13 -5.38 -13.73
N GLN A 58 7.24 -5.10 -14.39
CA GLN A 58 7.29 -4.10 -15.46
C GLN A 58 6.89 -4.70 -16.81
N THR A 59 5.69 -5.13 -16.92
CA THR A 59 5.09 -5.29 -18.23
C THR A 59 4.31 -4.02 -18.52
N ALA A 60 4.97 -3.04 -19.08
CA ALA A 60 4.32 -1.84 -19.61
C ALA A 60 3.27 -2.21 -20.66
N ASP A 61 3.43 -3.33 -21.31
CA ASP A 61 2.48 -3.93 -22.23
C ASP A 61 2.68 -5.45 -22.18
N SER A 62 1.76 -6.14 -21.51
CA SER A 62 1.76 -7.62 -21.51
C SER A 62 1.26 -8.22 -22.84
N GLY A 63 1.07 -7.39 -23.89
CA GLY A 63 0.37 -7.80 -25.10
C GLY A 63 -1.13 -8.00 -24.89
N ALA A 64 -1.64 -7.70 -23.72
CA ALA A 64 -3.04 -7.89 -23.33
C ALA A 64 -3.98 -6.77 -23.77
N GLY A 65 -3.47 -5.75 -24.47
CA GLY A 65 -4.28 -4.65 -25.01
C GLY A 65 -4.70 -3.60 -23.98
N PHE A 66 -4.11 -3.58 -22.78
CA PHE A 66 -4.35 -2.55 -21.78
C PHE A 66 -3.05 -2.13 -21.06
N ILE A 67 -3.03 -0.90 -20.56
CA ILE A 67 -1.91 -0.38 -19.76
C ILE A 67 -2.04 -0.89 -18.34
N ASN A 68 -0.99 -1.55 -17.84
CA ASN A 68 -0.84 -1.86 -16.42
C ASN A 68 0.64 -1.67 -16.06
N LYS A 69 0.99 -0.42 -15.71
CA LYS A 69 2.38 0.01 -15.50
C LYS A 69 2.65 0.20 -14.00
N PRO A 70 3.14 -0.82 -13.29
CA PRO A 70 3.72 -0.63 -11.97
C PRO A 70 5.16 -0.13 -12.11
N VAL A 71 5.51 0.95 -11.45
CA VAL A 71 6.88 1.44 -11.35
C VAL A 71 7.33 1.37 -9.90
N ASN A 72 8.22 0.43 -9.62
CA ASN A 72 8.70 0.19 -8.26
C ASN A 72 9.82 1.14 -7.86
N ASN A 73 10.00 1.30 -6.54
CA ASN A 73 11.05 2.11 -5.92
C ASN A 73 11.04 3.55 -6.42
N THR A 74 9.85 4.14 -6.55
CA THR A 74 9.67 5.51 -7.05
C THR A 74 10.43 6.54 -6.24
N PHE A 75 10.60 6.31 -4.93
CA PHE A 75 11.42 7.16 -4.05
C PHE A 75 12.86 7.35 -4.57
N ASN A 76 13.39 6.39 -5.35
CA ASN A 76 14.74 6.45 -5.92
C ASN A 76 14.77 6.99 -7.35
N ARG A 77 13.64 7.47 -7.84
CA ARG A 77 13.46 7.90 -9.23
C ARG A 77 13.21 9.40 -9.37
N HIS A 78 12.61 10.00 -8.36
CA HIS A 78 12.32 11.42 -8.33
C HIS A 78 12.19 11.91 -6.88
N PRO A 79 12.81 13.04 -6.49
CA PRO A 79 12.83 13.53 -5.11
C PRO A 79 11.45 13.82 -4.51
N LEU A 80 10.46 14.14 -5.34
CA LEU A 80 9.08 14.37 -4.91
C LEU A 80 8.53 13.24 -4.06
N PHE A 81 8.86 11.98 -4.42
CA PHE A 81 8.33 10.81 -3.72
C PHE A 81 8.85 10.65 -2.29
N LEU A 82 9.94 11.32 -1.92
CA LEU A 82 10.43 11.31 -0.53
C LEU A 82 9.39 11.85 0.45
N SER A 83 8.64 12.88 0.06
CA SER A 83 7.59 13.49 0.90
C SER A 83 6.45 12.54 1.26
N TYR A 84 6.29 11.45 0.52
CA TYR A 84 5.25 10.44 0.74
C TYR A 84 5.73 9.25 1.55
N LEU A 85 7.03 9.17 1.89
CA LEU A 85 7.56 8.15 2.80
C LEU A 85 7.15 8.42 4.25
N ASP A 86 7.08 9.68 4.65
CA ASP A 86 6.77 10.10 6.02
C ASP A 86 5.62 11.13 6.06
N MET A 87 4.60 10.90 5.20
CA MET A 87 3.43 11.78 5.12
C MET A 87 2.79 11.96 6.50
N PRO A 88 2.68 13.23 6.99
CA PRO A 88 2.03 13.52 8.26
C PRO A 88 0.59 12.98 8.30
N GLY A 89 0.19 12.45 9.44
CA GLY A 89 -1.09 11.75 9.61
C GLY A 89 -0.95 10.24 9.40
N VAL A 90 -0.26 9.80 8.36
CA VAL A 90 -0.02 8.36 8.09
C VAL A 90 1.14 7.85 8.94
N ILE A 91 2.26 8.58 8.95
CA ILE A 91 3.50 8.08 9.57
C ILE A 91 3.35 7.87 11.08
N GLU A 92 2.56 8.69 11.77
CA GLU A 92 2.31 8.56 13.20
C GLU A 92 1.59 7.22 13.50
N LEU A 93 0.62 6.83 12.68
CA LEU A 93 -0.03 5.53 12.84
C LEU A 93 0.90 4.38 12.46
N VAL A 94 1.70 4.52 11.41
CA VAL A 94 2.70 3.53 11.00
C VAL A 94 3.69 3.27 12.12
N GLU A 95 4.28 4.33 12.71
CA GLU A 95 5.22 4.20 13.83
C GLU A 95 4.55 3.60 15.08
N ALA A 96 3.28 3.93 15.34
CA ALA A 96 2.53 3.38 16.47
C ALA A 96 2.28 1.87 16.36
N VAL A 97 2.02 1.36 15.15
CA VAL A 97 1.69 -0.07 14.96
C VAL A 97 2.92 -0.94 14.66
N HIS A 98 3.96 -0.37 14.05
CA HIS A 98 5.17 -1.11 13.69
C HIS A 98 6.34 -0.90 14.65
N GLY A 99 6.38 0.22 15.35
CA GLY A 99 7.51 0.70 16.15
C GLY A 99 8.23 1.86 15.45
N GLU A 100 8.90 2.71 16.25
CA GLU A 100 9.62 3.89 15.74
C GLU A 100 10.80 3.53 14.83
N ASP A 101 11.27 2.31 14.86
CA ASP A 101 12.33 1.77 14.01
C ASP A 101 11.79 1.08 12.74
N CYS A 102 10.50 1.21 12.44
CA CYS A 102 9.91 0.71 11.20
C CYS A 102 10.56 1.30 9.96
N HIS A 103 10.38 0.63 8.83
CA HIS A 103 10.93 1.09 7.56
C HIS A 103 9.98 0.86 6.39
N VAL A 104 10.29 1.47 5.26
CA VAL A 104 9.62 1.23 3.98
C VAL A 104 10.24 0.00 3.33
N ILE A 105 9.41 -0.94 2.89
CA ILE A 105 9.86 -2.12 2.15
C ILE A 105 9.70 -1.99 0.64
N GLY A 106 8.97 -0.98 0.18
CA GLY A 106 8.79 -0.66 -1.23
C GLY A 106 7.84 0.52 -1.42
N MET A 107 7.93 1.17 -2.56
CA MET A 107 7.02 2.22 -3.00
C MET A 107 6.78 2.03 -4.49
N THR A 108 5.51 1.99 -4.89
CA THR A 108 5.13 1.67 -6.28
C THR A 108 4.11 2.67 -6.80
N ALA A 109 4.40 3.24 -7.94
CA ALA A 109 3.41 3.99 -8.73
C ALA A 109 2.67 3.03 -9.66
N TRP A 110 1.34 3.09 -9.67
CA TRP A 110 0.49 2.29 -10.53
C TRP A 110 -0.26 3.17 -11.52
N LEU A 111 -0.06 2.92 -12.81
CA LEU A 111 -0.85 3.47 -13.90
C LEU A 111 -1.65 2.32 -14.51
N THR A 112 -2.96 2.34 -14.28
CA THR A 112 -3.87 1.27 -14.73
C THR A 112 -4.83 1.81 -15.77
N GLY A 113 -4.60 1.47 -17.04
CA GLY A 113 -5.37 1.95 -18.17
C GLY A 113 -6.70 1.22 -18.37
N PRO A 114 -7.51 1.72 -19.34
CA PRO A 114 -8.74 1.09 -19.77
C PRO A 114 -8.57 -0.39 -20.14
N GLY A 115 -9.59 -1.21 -19.83
CA GLY A 115 -9.61 -2.63 -20.18
C GLY A 115 -8.83 -3.56 -19.23
N ARG A 116 -8.16 -3.03 -18.21
CA ARG A 116 -7.49 -3.88 -17.21
C ARG A 116 -8.53 -4.73 -16.47
N PRO A 117 -8.41 -6.08 -16.44
CA PRO A 117 -9.39 -6.97 -15.82
C PRO A 117 -9.34 -6.97 -14.29
N ASP A 118 -10.34 -7.60 -13.65
CA ASP A 118 -10.34 -7.87 -12.21
C ASP A 118 -9.10 -8.67 -11.79
N GLN A 119 -8.58 -8.37 -10.61
CA GLN A 119 -7.66 -9.28 -9.91
C GLN A 119 -8.47 -10.35 -9.15
N GLY A 120 -7.85 -11.48 -8.89
CA GLY A 120 -8.35 -12.41 -7.87
C GLY A 120 -8.27 -11.81 -6.47
N LEU A 121 -9.22 -12.15 -5.59
CA LEU A 121 -9.15 -11.78 -4.18
C LEU A 121 -7.91 -12.41 -3.55
N HIS A 122 -7.12 -11.63 -2.82
CA HIS A 122 -5.82 -12.05 -2.27
C HIS A 122 -5.45 -11.28 -1.02
N THR A 123 -4.35 -11.68 -0.39
CA THR A 123 -3.58 -10.89 0.56
C THR A 123 -2.27 -10.49 -0.09
N ASP A 124 -1.78 -9.27 0.16
CA ASP A 124 -0.45 -8.87 -0.33
C ASP A 124 0.66 -9.69 0.32
N TRP A 125 0.47 -10.01 1.58
CA TRP A 125 1.41 -10.80 2.36
C TRP A 125 0.74 -11.43 3.57
N GLN A 126 1.05 -12.71 3.81
CA GLN A 126 0.54 -13.46 4.96
C GLN A 126 1.75 -14.05 5.71
N PRO A 127 2.35 -13.30 6.66
CA PRO A 127 3.58 -13.73 7.33
C PRO A 127 3.38 -14.93 8.24
N LEU A 128 2.17 -15.04 8.81
CA LEU A 128 1.78 -16.13 9.68
C LEU A 128 0.42 -16.66 9.24
N THR A 129 0.36 -17.94 8.92
CA THR A 129 -0.89 -18.66 8.76
C THR A 129 -1.16 -19.41 10.04
N LEU A 130 -2.23 -19.06 10.76
CA LEU A 130 -2.59 -19.67 12.04
C LEU A 130 -3.96 -20.33 11.94
N PRO A 131 -4.18 -21.43 12.69
CA PRO A 131 -5.50 -22.02 12.80
C PRO A 131 -6.54 -21.02 13.32
N GLN A 132 -7.76 -21.13 12.84
CA GLN A 132 -8.82 -20.17 13.14
C GLN A 132 -9.19 -20.13 14.62
N ASP A 133 -9.13 -21.25 15.33
CA ASP A 133 -9.33 -21.33 16.77
C ASP A 133 -8.25 -20.56 17.56
N VAL A 134 -7.01 -20.55 17.06
CA VAL A 134 -5.91 -19.74 17.62
C VAL A 134 -6.16 -18.25 17.37
N MET A 135 -6.58 -17.88 16.15
CA MET A 135 -6.89 -16.48 15.83
C MET A 135 -8.08 -15.95 16.63
N ALA A 136 -9.05 -16.81 16.95
CA ALA A 136 -10.23 -16.46 17.73
C ALA A 136 -9.93 -16.36 19.25
N ASP A 137 -8.78 -16.81 19.73
CA ASP A 137 -8.41 -16.71 21.14
C ASP A 137 -8.04 -15.25 21.49
N PRO A 138 -8.80 -14.57 22.38
CA PRO A 138 -8.56 -13.16 22.73
C PRO A 138 -7.22 -12.90 23.43
N ARG A 139 -6.53 -13.94 23.85
CA ARG A 139 -5.17 -13.85 24.43
C ARG A 139 -4.09 -13.77 23.39
N VAL A 140 -4.40 -14.19 22.13
CA VAL A 140 -3.47 -14.15 21.01
C VAL A 140 -3.58 -12.80 20.32
N LYS A 141 -2.48 -12.04 20.31
CA LYS A 141 -2.38 -10.78 19.58
C LYS A 141 -1.31 -10.91 18.52
N ILE A 142 -1.74 -10.89 17.26
CA ILE A 142 -0.83 -10.92 16.12
C ILE A 142 -0.38 -9.48 15.83
N PRO A 143 0.93 -9.20 15.91
CA PRO A 143 1.42 -7.88 15.55
C PRO A 143 1.11 -7.53 14.09
N VAL A 144 0.92 -6.26 13.80
CA VAL A 144 0.92 -5.77 12.43
C VAL A 144 2.35 -5.83 11.89
N PHE A 145 2.60 -6.63 10.87
CA PHE A 145 3.93 -6.79 10.28
C PHE A 145 4.17 -5.85 9.13
N ILE A 146 3.16 -5.71 8.24
CA ILE A 146 3.22 -4.87 7.05
C ILE A 146 1.91 -4.12 6.91
N THR A 147 2.01 -2.85 6.54
CA THR A 147 0.87 -2.03 6.11
C THR A 147 1.18 -1.40 4.76
N THR A 148 0.13 -1.14 3.98
CA THR A 148 0.23 -0.43 2.71
C THR A 148 -0.62 0.83 2.78
N ALA A 149 -0.03 1.98 2.45
CA ALA A 149 -0.78 3.21 2.22
C ALA A 149 -1.07 3.34 0.73
N HIS A 150 -2.34 3.46 0.37
CA HIS A 150 -2.82 3.79 -0.96
C HIS A 150 -3.18 5.28 -1.02
N PHE A 151 -2.43 6.04 -1.78
CA PHE A 151 -2.73 7.43 -2.10
C PHE A 151 -3.52 7.47 -3.40
N TYR A 152 -4.80 7.82 -3.30
CA TYR A 152 -5.70 7.88 -4.45
C TYR A 152 -5.53 9.21 -5.18
N LEU A 153 -5.23 9.15 -6.47
CA LEU A 153 -4.99 10.35 -7.28
C LEU A 153 -6.14 10.64 -8.26
N ASP A 154 -7.22 9.85 -8.15
CA ASP A 154 -8.44 9.99 -8.92
C ASP A 154 -9.66 9.89 -8.00
N ASP A 155 -10.75 10.53 -8.41
CA ASP A 155 -12.06 10.26 -7.83
C ASP A 155 -12.53 8.88 -8.26
N MET A 156 -12.61 7.95 -7.32
CA MET A 156 -12.98 6.57 -7.63
C MET A 156 -14.45 6.44 -8.02
N SER A 157 -14.72 5.63 -9.02
CA SER A 157 -16.03 5.19 -9.45
C SER A 157 -16.00 3.68 -9.74
N GLU A 158 -17.16 3.04 -9.80
CA GLU A 158 -17.27 1.62 -10.15
C GLU A 158 -16.61 1.29 -11.50
N GLU A 159 -16.69 2.22 -12.46
CA GLU A 159 -16.11 2.05 -13.79
C GLU A 159 -14.60 2.21 -13.82
N LEU A 160 -14.04 3.10 -12.98
CA LEU A 160 -12.61 3.32 -12.90
C LEU A 160 -11.86 2.17 -12.20
N GLY A 161 -12.59 1.27 -11.56
CA GLY A 161 -12.07 0.06 -10.95
C GLY A 161 -11.51 0.29 -9.54
N PRO A 162 -12.37 0.52 -8.54
CA PRO A 162 -11.95 0.71 -7.16
C PRO A 162 -11.24 -0.53 -6.61
N THR A 163 -10.48 -0.34 -5.54
CA THR A 163 -10.02 -1.45 -4.73
C THR A 163 -11.20 -1.96 -3.90
N ASN A 164 -11.38 -3.28 -3.86
CA ASN A 164 -12.32 -3.92 -2.94
C ASN A 164 -11.57 -4.52 -1.77
N PHE A 165 -12.16 -4.41 -0.57
CA PHE A 165 -11.72 -5.09 0.64
C PHE A 165 -12.82 -5.99 1.18
N VAL A 166 -12.42 -7.03 1.93
CA VAL A 166 -13.29 -7.78 2.85
C VAL A 166 -12.92 -7.33 4.26
N PRO A 167 -13.68 -6.40 4.88
CA PRO A 167 -13.35 -5.85 6.20
C PRO A 167 -13.23 -6.92 7.28
N GLY A 168 -12.21 -6.80 8.15
CA GLY A 168 -11.96 -7.74 9.23
C GLY A 168 -11.32 -9.07 8.80
N SER A 169 -11.15 -9.33 7.51
CA SER A 169 -10.64 -10.61 6.99
C SER A 169 -9.20 -10.94 7.42
N HIS A 170 -8.41 -9.94 7.82
CA HIS A 170 -7.09 -10.16 8.42
C HIS A 170 -7.14 -11.02 9.69
N LEU A 171 -8.30 -11.07 10.37
CA LEU A 171 -8.55 -11.92 11.53
C LEU A 171 -8.75 -13.40 11.16
N SER A 172 -8.80 -13.74 9.86
CA SER A 172 -8.86 -15.13 9.40
C SER A 172 -7.56 -15.90 9.64
N GLY A 173 -6.42 -15.20 9.73
CA GLY A 173 -5.09 -15.81 9.85
C GLY A 173 -4.61 -16.54 8.59
N ARG A 174 -5.29 -16.36 7.45
CA ARG A 174 -5.00 -17.05 6.19
C ARG A 174 -5.39 -16.21 4.96
N PRO A 175 -4.88 -16.52 3.76
CA PRO A 175 -5.40 -16.01 2.52
C PRO A 175 -6.86 -16.45 2.26
N PRO A 176 -7.58 -15.84 1.30
CA PRO A 176 -8.99 -16.19 1.00
C PRO A 176 -9.20 -17.63 0.57
N ASP A 177 -8.26 -18.22 -0.21
CA ASP A 177 -8.31 -19.62 -0.67
C ASP A 177 -9.65 -20.02 -1.34
N GLY A 178 -10.21 -19.10 -2.12
CA GLY A 178 -11.49 -19.27 -2.81
C GLY A 178 -12.70 -18.76 -2.05
N ASP A 179 -12.57 -18.36 -0.78
CA ASP A 179 -13.63 -17.68 -0.05
C ASP A 179 -13.85 -16.26 -0.59
N GLU A 180 -15.10 -15.85 -0.69
CA GLU A 180 -15.52 -14.51 -1.11
C GLU A 180 -15.98 -13.63 0.06
N THR A 181 -16.14 -14.23 1.24
CA THR A 181 -16.65 -13.55 2.44
C THR A 181 -15.87 -13.98 3.69
N TRP A 182 -15.78 -13.09 4.66
CA TRP A 182 -15.31 -13.39 6.00
C TRP A 182 -16.40 -13.08 7.03
N GLN A 183 -16.80 -14.08 7.82
CA GLN A 183 -17.89 -13.97 8.82
C GLN A 183 -19.18 -13.37 8.27
N GLY A 184 -19.50 -13.67 7.01
CA GLY A 184 -20.70 -13.17 6.34
C GLY A 184 -20.55 -11.76 5.73
N VAL A 185 -19.38 -11.13 5.88
CA VAL A 185 -19.05 -9.86 5.23
C VAL A 185 -18.34 -10.15 3.91
N GLY A 186 -18.89 -9.65 2.82
CA GLY A 186 -18.33 -9.76 1.48
C GLY A 186 -17.45 -8.56 1.11
N GLU A 187 -17.03 -8.54 -0.15
CA GLU A 187 -16.24 -7.44 -0.71
C GLU A 187 -17.01 -6.11 -0.64
N GLN A 188 -16.31 -5.07 -0.28
CA GLN A 188 -16.78 -3.68 -0.28
C GLN A 188 -15.81 -2.79 -1.06
N SER A 189 -16.36 -1.89 -1.88
CA SER A 189 -15.59 -1.01 -2.76
C SER A 189 -15.11 0.24 -2.04
N ILE A 190 -13.83 0.60 -2.20
CA ILE A 190 -13.28 1.86 -1.71
C ILE A 190 -13.59 2.98 -2.71
N MET A 191 -14.46 3.90 -2.33
CA MET A 191 -14.89 5.03 -3.15
C MET A 191 -14.21 6.33 -2.70
N CYS A 192 -12.87 6.31 -2.68
CA CYS A 192 -12.04 7.46 -2.34
C CYS A 192 -12.15 8.59 -3.38
N LYS A 193 -11.88 9.81 -2.91
CA LYS A 193 -11.63 10.99 -3.75
C LYS A 193 -10.14 11.14 -4.00
N ALA A 194 -9.80 11.90 -5.04
CA ALA A 194 -8.42 12.31 -5.25
C ALA A 194 -7.90 13.09 -4.04
N GLY A 195 -6.76 12.68 -3.51
CA GLY A 195 -6.18 13.22 -2.28
C GLY A 195 -6.46 12.42 -1.01
N ASP A 196 -7.37 11.43 -1.07
CA ASP A 196 -7.62 10.52 0.04
C ASP A 196 -6.50 9.47 0.17
N VAL A 197 -6.33 8.97 1.40
CA VAL A 197 -5.41 7.86 1.67
C VAL A 197 -6.10 6.77 2.47
N VAL A 198 -5.82 5.52 2.14
CA VAL A 198 -6.20 4.36 2.95
C VAL A 198 -4.94 3.61 3.36
N LEU A 199 -4.70 3.50 4.67
CA LEU A 199 -3.67 2.64 5.23
C LEU A 199 -4.31 1.33 5.68
N PHE A 200 -3.84 0.19 5.19
CA PHE A 200 -4.39 -1.12 5.54
C PHE A 200 -3.31 -2.15 5.82
N ARG A 201 -3.68 -3.18 6.58
CA ARG A 201 -2.82 -4.34 6.82
C ARG A 201 -2.74 -5.22 5.58
N CYS A 202 -1.56 -5.70 5.25
CA CYS A 202 -1.35 -6.56 4.08
C CYS A 202 -2.08 -7.91 4.16
N GLU A 203 -2.54 -8.32 5.33
CA GLU A 203 -3.33 -9.53 5.55
C GLU A 203 -4.83 -9.37 5.22
N VAL A 204 -5.32 -8.13 5.04
CA VAL A 204 -6.73 -7.91 4.64
C VAL A 204 -6.93 -8.45 3.23
N TRP A 205 -7.98 -9.25 3.03
CA TRP A 205 -8.35 -9.74 1.70
C TRP A 205 -8.82 -8.58 0.84
N HIS A 206 -8.21 -8.43 -0.31
CA HIS A 206 -8.52 -7.33 -1.21
C HIS A 206 -8.21 -7.68 -2.66
N ARG A 207 -8.70 -6.84 -3.56
CA ARG A 207 -8.36 -6.91 -4.99
C ARG A 207 -8.61 -5.56 -5.68
N GLY A 208 -7.87 -5.30 -6.73
CA GLY A 208 -8.22 -4.23 -7.67
C GLY A 208 -9.28 -4.74 -8.64
N THR A 209 -10.37 -3.98 -8.81
CA THR A 209 -11.40 -4.29 -9.77
C THR A 209 -11.05 -3.77 -11.16
N ALA A 210 -11.77 -4.25 -12.19
CA ALA A 210 -11.52 -3.91 -13.59
C ALA A 210 -11.69 -2.41 -13.86
N ASN A 211 -10.78 -1.84 -14.63
CA ASN A 211 -10.97 -0.51 -15.18
C ASN A 211 -11.77 -0.61 -16.48
N ARG A 212 -13.05 -0.26 -16.39
CA ARG A 212 -14.01 -0.25 -17.53
C ARG A 212 -14.22 1.16 -18.09
N SER A 213 -13.54 2.15 -17.51
CA SER A 213 -13.58 3.53 -17.96
C SER A 213 -12.65 3.77 -19.14
N GLU A 214 -12.75 4.94 -19.74
CA GLU A 214 -11.82 5.43 -20.77
C GLU A 214 -10.58 6.13 -20.18
N GLN A 215 -10.43 6.13 -18.85
CA GLN A 215 -9.38 6.88 -18.15
C GLN A 215 -8.31 5.95 -17.57
N THR A 216 -7.07 6.45 -17.51
CA THR A 216 -6.02 5.82 -16.70
C THR A 216 -6.21 6.18 -15.23
N ARG A 217 -6.22 5.18 -14.37
CA ARG A 217 -6.24 5.32 -12.91
C ARG A 217 -4.82 5.43 -12.37
N TYR A 218 -4.59 6.40 -11.49
CA TYR A 218 -3.30 6.61 -10.82
C TYR A 218 -3.40 6.29 -9.34
N LEU A 219 -2.44 5.53 -8.85
CA LEU A 219 -2.35 5.15 -7.44
C LEU A 219 -0.89 5.09 -7.02
N LEU A 220 -0.52 5.78 -5.93
CA LEU A 220 0.78 5.59 -5.29
C LEU A 220 0.62 4.67 -4.08
N GLN A 221 1.46 3.65 -3.99
CA GLN A 221 1.52 2.73 -2.85
C GLN A 221 2.83 2.90 -2.09
N VAL A 222 2.74 2.98 -0.76
CA VAL A 222 3.89 2.93 0.13
C VAL A 222 3.71 1.76 1.10
N HIS A 223 4.66 0.83 1.10
CA HIS A 223 4.62 -0.35 1.94
C HIS A 223 5.55 -0.15 3.14
N TYR A 224 5.00 -0.16 4.35
CA TYR A 224 5.73 -0.04 5.60
C TYR A 224 5.77 -1.38 6.32
N ALA A 225 6.83 -1.62 7.09
CA ALA A 225 6.97 -2.86 7.84
C ALA A 225 7.74 -2.66 9.14
N LYS A 226 7.59 -3.63 10.04
CA LYS A 226 8.51 -3.80 11.17
C LYS A 226 9.93 -4.03 10.66
N ARG A 227 10.93 -3.48 11.35
CA ARG A 227 12.36 -3.60 10.99
C ARG A 227 12.82 -5.03 10.67
N MET A 228 12.24 -6.04 11.31
CA MET A 228 12.58 -7.44 11.08
C MET A 228 12.15 -7.98 9.71
N ILE A 229 11.29 -7.25 8.98
CA ILE A 229 10.86 -7.60 7.63
C ILE A 229 11.84 -7.02 6.63
N THR A 230 12.34 -7.83 5.72
CA THR A 230 13.35 -7.39 4.77
C THR A 230 12.77 -6.44 3.72
N GLN A 231 13.49 -5.37 3.41
CA GLN A 231 13.17 -4.45 2.33
C GLN A 231 13.26 -5.16 0.97
N LYS A 232 12.40 -4.78 0.02
CA LYS A 232 12.33 -5.40 -1.32
C LYS A 232 13.42 -4.91 -2.29
N PHE A 233 14.26 -3.94 -1.89
CA PHE A 233 15.26 -3.33 -2.75
C PHE A 233 16.70 -3.66 -2.31
N PRO A 234 17.30 -3.13 -1.24
CA PRO A 234 18.50 -3.71 -0.63
C PRO A 234 18.05 -4.84 0.30
N PRO A 235 18.75 -5.78 0.68
CA PRO A 235 19.93 -6.44 0.12
C PRO A 235 19.61 -7.52 -0.93
N TYR A 236 18.34 -7.70 -1.33
CA TYR A 236 17.96 -8.73 -2.32
C TYR A 236 18.45 -8.42 -3.72
N LEU A 237 18.62 -7.15 -3.99
CA LEU A 237 19.00 -6.67 -5.30
C LEU A 237 20.47 -6.23 -5.23
N ASN A 238 21.39 -7.16 -5.43
CA ASN A 238 22.84 -6.86 -5.49
C ASN A 238 23.19 -5.74 -6.48
N ARG A 239 22.24 -5.35 -7.32
CA ARG A 239 22.38 -4.29 -8.32
C ARG A 239 21.64 -3.02 -7.96
N PHE A 240 20.84 -3.03 -6.88
CA PHE A 240 20.16 -1.82 -6.44
C PHE A 240 21.17 -0.84 -5.87
N GLN A 241 21.09 0.40 -6.32
CA GLN A 241 21.87 1.52 -5.79
C GLN A 241 20.93 2.69 -5.58
N PHE A 242 21.07 3.33 -4.42
CA PHE A 242 20.39 4.60 -4.20
C PHE A 242 21.01 5.67 -5.09
N ASP A 243 20.15 6.51 -5.66
CA ASP A 243 20.59 7.75 -6.30
C ASP A 243 21.16 8.68 -5.22
N PRO A 244 22.42 9.16 -5.39
CA PRO A 244 23.02 10.07 -4.41
C PRO A 244 22.21 11.34 -4.17
N GLU A 245 21.58 11.90 -5.18
CA GLU A 245 20.71 13.09 -5.07
C GLU A 245 19.51 12.82 -4.15
N ILE A 246 18.93 11.63 -4.21
CA ILE A 246 17.83 11.22 -3.33
C ILE A 246 18.31 11.16 -1.88
N LEU A 247 19.47 10.55 -1.62
CA LEU A 247 20.01 10.45 -0.26
C LEU A 247 20.38 11.83 0.31
N GLU A 248 20.92 12.73 -0.51
CA GLU A 248 21.27 14.10 -0.09
C GLU A 248 20.03 14.94 0.28
N ARG A 249 18.91 14.69 -0.35
CA ARG A 249 17.65 15.41 -0.11
C ARG A 249 16.80 14.82 1.02
N ALA A 250 17.05 13.56 1.38
CA ALA A 250 16.26 12.86 2.37
C ALA A 250 16.51 13.40 3.79
N THR A 251 15.43 13.59 4.54
CA THR A 251 15.50 13.92 5.98
C THR A 251 16.02 12.72 6.79
N PRO A 252 16.50 12.92 8.04
CA PRO A 252 16.92 11.81 8.89
C PRO A 252 15.83 10.74 9.10
N ARG A 253 14.53 11.14 9.16
CA ARG A 253 13.41 10.18 9.24
C ARG A 253 13.29 9.40 7.95
N GLN A 254 13.35 10.06 6.80
CA GLN A 254 13.28 9.40 5.49
C GLN A 254 14.47 8.46 5.27
N LEU A 255 15.69 8.84 5.65
CA LEU A 255 16.86 7.95 5.61
C LEU A 255 16.65 6.69 6.46
N ARG A 256 16.13 6.84 7.69
CA ARG A 256 15.76 5.69 8.53
C ARG A 256 14.72 4.80 7.85
N LEU A 257 13.67 5.40 7.28
CA LEU A 257 12.65 4.66 6.54
C LEU A 257 13.21 3.95 5.31
N LEU A 258 14.26 4.47 4.72
CA LEU A 258 14.98 3.84 3.61
C LEU A 258 16.02 2.80 4.05
N GLY A 259 16.24 2.61 5.36
CA GLY A 259 17.09 1.55 5.89
C GLY A 259 18.32 2.01 6.66
N ASP A 260 18.56 3.33 6.79
CA ASP A 260 19.63 3.86 7.63
C ASP A 260 19.24 3.80 9.12
N HIS A 261 19.17 2.58 9.63
CA HIS A 261 18.85 2.33 11.02
C HIS A 261 20.04 2.56 11.94
N LYS A 262 19.74 3.04 13.16
CA LYS A 262 20.76 3.03 14.21
C LYS A 262 21.15 1.59 14.50
N PRO A 263 22.45 1.31 14.71
CA PRO A 263 22.91 0.00 15.16
C PRO A 263 22.14 -0.45 16.40
N SER A 264 21.77 -1.71 16.45
CA SER A 264 21.20 -2.36 17.61
C SER A 264 22.21 -3.31 18.24
N ASN A 265 21.86 -3.88 19.41
CA ASN A 265 22.73 -4.89 20.05
C ASN A 265 22.83 -6.20 19.24
N TYR A 266 22.10 -6.31 18.14
CA TYR A 266 22.02 -7.50 17.28
C TYR A 266 22.58 -7.25 15.87
N ASP A 267 23.10 -6.02 15.60
CA ASP A 267 23.69 -5.67 14.30
C ASP A 267 25.20 -5.88 14.30
#